data_87cc1412b9d55ff0fa8f6281404e0da8
#
_entry.id   87cc1412b9d55ff0fa8f6281404e0da8
#
_cell.length_a   1.000
_cell.length_b   1.000
_cell.length_c   1.000
_cell.angle_alpha   90.00
_cell.angle_beta   90.00
_cell.angle_gamma   90.00
#
_symmetry.space_group_name_H-M   'P 1'
#
loop_
_entity.id
_entity.type
_entity.pdbx_description
1 polymer ?
#
loop_
_entity_poly.entity_id
_entity_poly.type
_entity_poly.pdbx_seq_one_letter_code
_entity_poly.pdbx_strand_id
1 'polypeptide(L)'
;LTTEPEVGAVGPRVLAGVPVVTDSLASFLPSDGAGNLTLRRHAPAFFQANRYVVRELVTAVADLVPGAEVVDLYAGVGLFAVCIAARQGGHVTAVERDSSSVPDLRSNAAPLDPVIEVIRAPVETYLKRTPGLTGTTVIVDPPRAGLSREVLTRLARARPDRVVYVSCDVATQARDLRALGLQDYCVTRVRAFDMFPNTPHVETVVLLERGGSPG
;
A
#
# COMPACT_ATOMS: atom_id res chain seq x y z
N LEU A 1 20.04 -17.20 5.10
CA LEU A 1 20.86 -16.40 4.18
C LEU A 1 20.35 -16.67 2.77
N THR A 2 19.35 -15.92 2.34
CA THR A 2 18.97 -15.89 0.92
C THR A 2 20.01 -15.04 0.21
N THR A 3 20.84 -15.66 -0.60
CA THR A 3 21.68 -14.97 -1.56
C THR A 3 20.76 -14.34 -2.60
N GLU A 4 20.47 -13.04 -2.45
CA GLU A 4 19.84 -12.29 -3.54
C GLU A 4 20.79 -12.34 -4.74
N PRO A 5 20.33 -12.75 -5.93
CA PRO A 5 21.16 -12.63 -7.12
C PRO A 5 21.44 -11.13 -7.32
N GLU A 6 22.70 -10.75 -7.39
CA GLU A 6 23.07 -9.36 -7.73
C GLU A 6 22.49 -9.03 -9.10
N VAL A 7 21.52 -8.10 -9.10
CA VAL A 7 20.93 -7.59 -10.32
C VAL A 7 21.67 -6.30 -10.69
N GLY A 8 22.51 -6.36 -11.69
CA GLY A 8 23.08 -5.17 -12.30
C GLY A 8 22.07 -4.56 -13.27
N ALA A 9 21.57 -3.36 -12.98
CA ALA A 9 20.68 -2.63 -13.87
C ALA A 9 21.15 -1.17 -14.06
N VAL A 10 21.04 -0.67 -15.28
CA VAL A 10 21.22 0.74 -15.60
C VAL A 10 19.95 1.22 -16.32
N GLY A 11 19.15 2.04 -15.62
CA GLY A 11 17.82 2.40 -16.10
C GLY A 11 16.93 1.15 -16.24
N PRO A 12 16.09 1.03 -17.28
CA PRO A 12 15.19 -0.12 -17.46
C PRO A 12 15.91 -1.36 -18.02
N ARG A 13 17.24 -1.35 -18.23
CA ARG A 13 18.00 -2.44 -18.84
C ARG A 13 18.70 -3.28 -17.78
N VAL A 14 18.35 -4.56 -17.71
CA VAL A 14 19.07 -5.56 -16.93
C VAL A 14 20.36 -5.91 -17.66
N LEU A 15 21.51 -5.72 -17.00
CA LEU A 15 22.83 -6.03 -17.55
C LEU A 15 23.28 -7.44 -17.20
N ALA A 16 22.89 -7.95 -16.03
CA ALA A 16 23.22 -9.29 -15.55
C ALA A 16 22.20 -9.74 -14.50
N GLY A 17 22.09 -11.05 -14.29
CA GLY A 17 21.22 -11.65 -13.28
C GLY A 17 19.76 -11.86 -13.73
N VAL A 18 18.92 -12.26 -12.81
CA VAL A 18 17.49 -12.47 -13.04
C VAL A 18 16.76 -11.16 -12.70
N PRO A 19 15.93 -10.61 -13.61
CA PRO A 19 15.28 -9.31 -13.38
C PRO A 19 14.16 -9.34 -12.33
N VAL A 20 14.00 -10.43 -11.62
CA VAL A 20 12.93 -10.65 -10.64
C VAL A 20 13.53 -11.01 -9.29
N VAL A 21 13.12 -10.29 -8.25
CA VAL A 21 13.38 -10.62 -6.85
C VAL A 21 12.13 -11.26 -6.28
N THR A 22 12.31 -12.34 -5.50
CA THR A 22 11.21 -13.03 -4.83
C THR A 22 11.53 -13.15 -3.35
N ASP A 23 10.67 -12.60 -2.52
CA ASP A 23 10.76 -12.68 -1.07
C ASP A 23 9.67 -13.63 -0.53
N SER A 24 9.97 -14.37 0.54
CA SER A 24 8.92 -15.07 1.29
C SER A 24 7.99 -14.05 1.94
N LEU A 25 6.67 -14.28 1.90
CA LEU A 25 5.70 -13.41 2.56
C LEU A 25 5.92 -13.35 4.09
N ALA A 26 6.52 -14.40 4.67
CA ALA A 26 6.95 -14.43 6.07
C ALA A 26 8.00 -13.37 6.41
N SER A 27 8.67 -12.76 5.42
CA SER A 27 9.55 -11.62 5.63
C SER A 27 8.79 -10.34 5.98
N PHE A 28 7.51 -10.26 5.64
CA PHE A 28 6.65 -9.08 5.80
C PHE A 28 5.55 -9.27 6.86
N LEU A 29 5.21 -10.52 7.18
CA LEU A 29 4.18 -10.85 8.17
C LEU A 29 4.72 -11.74 9.30
N PRO A 30 4.09 -11.75 10.49
CA PRO A 30 4.28 -12.82 11.46
C PRO A 30 3.97 -14.20 10.84
N SER A 31 4.64 -15.24 11.33
CA SER A 31 4.71 -16.57 10.70
C SER A 31 3.38 -17.31 10.53
N ASP A 32 2.37 -16.92 11.28
CA ASP A 32 1.05 -17.56 11.33
C ASP A 32 0.09 -17.15 10.21
N GLY A 33 0.43 -16.12 9.43
CA GLY A 33 -0.40 -15.65 8.29
C GLY A 33 0.22 -15.84 6.90
N ALA A 34 1.49 -16.18 6.81
CA ALA A 34 2.23 -16.11 5.54
C ALA A 34 2.21 -17.41 4.71
N GLY A 35 2.06 -18.58 5.35
CA GLY A 35 2.15 -19.87 4.66
C GLY A 35 3.41 -20.00 3.80
N ASN A 36 3.29 -20.62 2.63
CA ASN A 36 4.35 -20.72 1.61
C ASN A 36 4.24 -19.63 0.53
N LEU A 37 3.47 -18.55 0.80
CA LEU A 37 3.30 -17.47 -0.16
C LEU A 37 4.57 -16.66 -0.35
N THR A 38 4.75 -16.16 -1.56
CA THR A 38 5.87 -15.31 -1.95
C THR A 38 5.38 -14.02 -2.58
N LEU A 39 6.17 -12.96 -2.44
CA LEU A 39 6.00 -11.70 -3.14
C LEU A 39 7.13 -11.53 -4.13
N ARG A 40 6.79 -11.46 -5.42
CA ARG A 40 7.74 -11.20 -6.51
C ARG A 40 7.66 -9.75 -6.96
N ARG A 41 8.79 -9.24 -7.43
CA ARG A 41 8.86 -7.93 -8.07
C ARG A 41 9.97 -7.90 -9.12
N HIS A 42 9.74 -7.20 -10.21
CA HIS A 42 10.82 -6.90 -11.14
C HIS A 42 11.75 -5.83 -10.55
N ALA A 43 13.04 -5.93 -10.83
CA ALA A 43 14.07 -5.02 -10.29
C ALA A 43 13.78 -3.52 -10.50
N PRO A 44 13.16 -3.06 -11.62
CA PRO A 44 12.77 -1.67 -11.79
C PRO A 44 11.49 -1.26 -11.03
N ALA A 45 10.70 -2.20 -10.49
CA ALA A 45 9.49 -1.86 -9.75
C ALA A 45 9.85 -1.20 -8.42
N PHE A 46 9.09 -0.16 -8.06
CA PHE A 46 9.24 0.45 -6.75
C PHE A 46 8.93 -0.57 -5.65
N PHE A 47 9.77 -0.58 -4.63
CA PHE A 47 9.57 -1.38 -3.43
C PHE A 47 10.14 -0.66 -2.20
N GLN A 48 9.63 -0.98 -1.01
CA GLN A 48 10.07 -0.40 0.24
C GLN A 48 11.56 -0.67 0.49
N ALA A 49 12.35 0.38 0.72
CA ALA A 49 13.81 0.32 0.65
C ALA A 49 14.46 -0.41 1.84
N ASN A 50 13.86 -0.33 3.03
CA ASN A 50 14.46 -0.87 4.25
C ASN A 50 13.86 -2.23 4.63
N ARG A 51 14.55 -3.31 4.24
CA ARG A 51 14.15 -4.70 4.54
C ARG A 51 14.05 -5.02 6.03
N TYR A 52 14.69 -4.24 6.90
CA TYR A 52 14.67 -4.47 8.35
C TYR A 52 13.45 -3.87 9.03
N VAL A 53 12.86 -2.83 8.44
CA VAL A 53 11.73 -2.09 9.00
C VAL A 53 10.42 -2.35 8.25
N VAL A 54 10.50 -2.88 7.01
CA VAL A 54 9.30 -3.10 6.18
C VAL A 54 8.27 -4.02 6.84
N ARG A 55 8.72 -5.01 7.62
CA ARG A 55 7.81 -5.90 8.36
C ARG A 55 6.97 -5.16 9.40
N GLU A 56 7.60 -4.24 10.14
CA GLU A 56 6.92 -3.42 11.15
C GLU A 56 5.94 -2.44 10.48
N LEU A 57 6.34 -1.88 9.33
CA LEU A 57 5.46 -1.03 8.51
C LEU A 57 4.21 -1.80 8.05
N VAL A 58 4.40 -2.98 7.43
CA VAL A 58 3.30 -3.82 6.94
C VAL A 58 2.40 -4.26 8.09
N THR A 59 2.98 -4.69 9.21
CA THR A 59 2.23 -5.07 10.41
C THR A 59 1.40 -3.90 10.93
N ALA A 60 2.00 -2.69 10.98
CA ALA A 60 1.30 -1.50 11.43
C ALA A 60 0.11 -1.13 10.53
N VAL A 61 0.26 -1.26 9.21
CA VAL A 61 -0.84 -1.04 8.26
C VAL A 61 -1.92 -2.10 8.45
N ALA A 62 -1.55 -3.38 8.51
CA ALA A 62 -2.49 -4.48 8.67
C ALA A 62 -3.29 -4.42 9.99
N ASP A 63 -2.67 -3.95 11.09
CA ASP A 63 -3.34 -3.77 12.39
C ASP A 63 -4.41 -2.66 12.37
N LEU A 64 -4.34 -1.75 11.40
CA LEU A 64 -5.31 -0.66 11.21
C LEU A 64 -6.48 -1.05 10.30
N VAL A 65 -6.46 -2.24 9.74
CA VAL A 65 -7.48 -2.77 8.82
C VAL A 65 -8.29 -3.87 9.52
N PRO A 66 -9.40 -3.55 10.21
CA PRO A 66 -10.17 -4.54 10.95
C PRO A 66 -11.25 -5.23 10.12
N GLY A 67 -11.46 -4.78 8.90
CA GLY A 67 -12.64 -5.16 8.11
C GLY A 67 -12.38 -6.18 7.02
N ALA A 68 -13.47 -6.73 6.50
CA ALA A 68 -13.46 -7.68 5.40
C ALA A 68 -13.32 -7.02 4.02
N GLU A 69 -13.64 -5.73 3.90
CA GLU A 69 -13.60 -4.98 2.63
C GLU A 69 -12.47 -3.95 2.66
N VAL A 70 -11.50 -4.10 1.79
CA VAL A 70 -10.31 -3.25 1.71
C VAL A 70 -10.09 -2.79 0.27
N VAL A 71 -9.69 -1.53 0.12
CA VAL A 71 -9.21 -0.99 -1.15
C VAL A 71 -7.80 -0.47 -0.97
N ASP A 72 -6.85 -1.04 -1.70
CA ASP A 72 -5.45 -0.62 -1.73
C ASP A 72 -5.21 0.24 -2.99
N LEU A 73 -5.10 1.55 -2.79
CA LEU A 73 -4.85 2.52 -3.86
C LEU A 73 -3.35 2.82 -3.96
N TYR A 74 -2.84 2.84 -5.19
CA TYR A 74 -1.40 2.86 -5.49
C TYR A 74 -0.71 1.57 -5.05
N ALA A 75 -1.33 0.43 -5.32
CA ALA A 75 -0.94 -0.87 -4.76
C ALA A 75 0.46 -1.36 -5.18
N GLY A 76 1.07 -0.76 -6.21
CA GLY A 76 2.38 -1.18 -6.70
C GLY A 76 2.40 -2.66 -7.11
N VAL A 77 3.33 -3.41 -6.54
CA VAL A 77 3.41 -4.88 -6.73
C VAL A 77 2.50 -5.66 -5.76
N GLY A 78 1.73 -4.97 -4.91
CA GLY A 78 0.73 -5.56 -4.02
C GLY A 78 1.22 -5.87 -2.61
N LEU A 79 2.23 -5.17 -2.10
CA LEU A 79 2.77 -5.44 -0.76
C LEU A 79 1.68 -5.44 0.32
N PHE A 80 0.88 -4.37 0.42
CA PHE A 80 -0.18 -4.28 1.42
C PHE A 80 -1.36 -5.19 1.07
N ALA A 81 -1.83 -5.17 -0.17
CA ALA A 81 -2.94 -6.00 -0.62
C ALA A 81 -2.75 -7.48 -0.33
N VAL A 82 -1.58 -8.04 -0.71
CA VAL A 82 -1.26 -9.47 -0.53
C VAL A 82 -1.10 -9.80 0.95
N CYS A 83 -0.38 -8.97 1.72
CA CYS A 83 -0.18 -9.21 3.14
C CYS A 83 -1.48 -9.16 3.94
N ILE A 84 -2.38 -8.23 3.62
CA ILE A 84 -3.68 -8.10 4.29
C ILE A 84 -4.58 -9.28 3.93
N ALA A 85 -4.69 -9.63 2.65
CA ALA A 85 -5.49 -10.77 2.20
C ALA A 85 -5.02 -12.09 2.82
N ALA A 86 -3.71 -12.32 2.87
CA ALA A 86 -3.13 -13.52 3.48
C ALA A 86 -3.38 -13.59 4.99
N ARG A 87 -3.37 -12.46 5.70
CA ARG A 87 -3.54 -12.39 7.15
C ARG A 87 -4.99 -12.46 7.59
N GLN A 88 -5.90 -11.83 6.86
CA GLN A 88 -7.26 -11.55 7.33
C GLN A 88 -8.35 -12.26 6.53
N GLY A 89 -8.06 -12.69 5.31
CA GLY A 89 -9.01 -13.44 4.46
C GLY A 89 -10.21 -12.63 3.95
N GLY A 90 -10.16 -11.30 4.05
CA GLY A 90 -11.19 -10.40 3.52
C GLY A 90 -10.99 -10.08 2.04
N HIS A 91 -12.01 -9.50 1.39
CA HIS A 91 -11.91 -9.05 0.00
C HIS A 91 -11.06 -7.79 -0.13
N VAL A 92 -10.06 -7.82 -1.02
CA VAL A 92 -9.14 -6.71 -1.27
C VAL A 92 -9.22 -6.29 -2.74
N THR A 93 -9.57 -5.04 -3.00
CA THR A 93 -9.45 -4.44 -4.33
C THR A 93 -8.11 -3.69 -4.42
N ALA A 94 -7.18 -4.18 -5.24
CA ALA A 94 -5.87 -3.57 -5.46
C ALA A 94 -5.86 -2.75 -6.76
N VAL A 95 -5.66 -1.43 -6.64
CA VAL A 95 -5.71 -0.49 -7.76
C VAL A 95 -4.32 0.04 -8.07
N GLU A 96 -3.82 -0.26 -9.27
CA GLU A 96 -2.53 0.18 -9.76
C GLU A 96 -2.61 0.57 -11.24
N ARG A 97 -1.93 1.65 -11.63
CA ARG A 97 -1.91 2.11 -13.02
C ARG A 97 -0.66 1.68 -13.79
N ASP A 98 0.47 1.53 -13.09
CA ASP A 98 1.76 1.32 -13.70
C ASP A 98 1.83 -0.03 -14.42
N SER A 99 2.16 0.03 -15.71
CA SER A 99 2.28 -1.15 -16.56
C SER A 99 3.42 -2.08 -16.17
N SER A 100 4.43 -1.58 -15.44
CA SER A 100 5.55 -2.40 -14.95
C SER A 100 5.21 -3.14 -13.67
N SER A 101 4.40 -2.56 -12.78
CA SER A 101 4.01 -3.14 -11.49
C SER A 101 2.81 -4.08 -11.58
N VAL A 102 1.84 -3.79 -12.45
CA VAL A 102 0.60 -4.59 -12.58
C VAL A 102 0.83 -6.08 -12.89
N PRO A 103 1.79 -6.49 -13.74
CA PRO A 103 2.07 -7.92 -13.96
C PRO A 103 2.54 -8.63 -12.69
N ASP A 104 3.36 -7.97 -11.86
CA ASP A 104 3.79 -8.52 -10.58
C ASP A 104 2.63 -8.56 -9.58
N LEU A 105 1.85 -7.50 -9.48
CA LEU A 105 0.64 -7.46 -8.65
C LEU A 105 -0.31 -8.63 -8.96
N ARG A 106 -0.60 -8.89 -10.24
CA ARG A 106 -1.43 -10.02 -10.65
C ARG A 106 -0.83 -11.36 -10.29
N SER A 107 0.48 -11.52 -10.50
CA SER A 107 1.19 -12.75 -10.14
C SER A 107 1.17 -13.00 -8.64
N ASN A 108 1.31 -11.95 -7.83
CA ASN A 108 1.30 -12.00 -6.38
C ASN A 108 -0.12 -12.23 -5.82
N ALA A 109 -1.15 -11.71 -6.50
CA ALA A 109 -2.54 -11.90 -6.11
C ALA A 109 -3.09 -13.30 -6.47
N ALA A 110 -2.60 -13.91 -7.55
CA ALA A 110 -3.13 -15.18 -8.08
C ALA A 110 -3.27 -16.32 -7.06
N PRO A 111 -2.32 -16.56 -6.12
CA PRO A 111 -2.49 -17.58 -5.09
C PRO A 111 -3.62 -17.29 -4.09
N LEU A 112 -4.15 -16.07 -4.07
CA LEU A 112 -5.20 -15.60 -3.16
C LEU A 112 -6.51 -15.29 -3.91
N ASP A 113 -6.67 -15.78 -5.13
CA ASP A 113 -7.92 -15.65 -5.91
C ASP A 113 -9.05 -16.49 -5.24
N PRO A 114 -10.28 -15.98 -5.10
CA PRO A 114 -10.82 -14.67 -5.54
C PRO A 114 -10.72 -13.54 -4.48
N VAL A 115 -9.88 -13.67 -3.46
CA VAL A 115 -9.78 -12.71 -2.35
C VAL A 115 -9.24 -11.35 -2.82
N ILE A 116 -8.35 -11.33 -3.81
CA ILE A 116 -7.76 -10.09 -4.34
C ILE A 116 -8.27 -9.82 -5.77
N GLU A 117 -9.00 -8.73 -5.94
CA GLU A 117 -9.35 -8.18 -7.25
C GLU A 117 -8.29 -7.16 -7.69
N VAL A 118 -7.66 -7.36 -8.85
CA VAL A 118 -6.65 -6.44 -9.41
C VAL A 118 -7.26 -5.56 -10.49
N ILE A 119 -7.30 -4.26 -10.23
CA ILE A 119 -7.81 -3.25 -11.15
C ILE A 119 -6.64 -2.41 -11.69
N ARG A 120 -6.39 -2.52 -13.02
CA ARG A 120 -5.45 -1.64 -13.70
C ARG A 120 -6.13 -0.35 -14.10
N ALA A 121 -5.98 0.69 -13.30
CA ALA A 121 -6.51 2.03 -13.59
C ALA A 121 -5.76 3.11 -12.83
N PRO A 122 -5.77 4.38 -13.31
CA PRO A 122 -5.48 5.52 -12.45
C PRO A 122 -6.47 5.58 -11.29
N VAL A 123 -6.00 5.96 -10.10
CA VAL A 123 -6.83 6.05 -8.88
C VAL A 123 -8.00 7.01 -9.09
N GLU A 124 -7.81 8.11 -9.79
CA GLU A 124 -8.87 9.07 -10.16
C GLU A 124 -10.00 8.40 -10.95
N THR A 125 -9.60 7.53 -11.90
CA THR A 125 -10.57 6.82 -12.75
C THR A 125 -11.34 5.77 -11.97
N TYR A 126 -10.66 5.02 -11.09
CA TYR A 126 -11.29 4.06 -10.20
C TYR A 126 -12.32 4.75 -9.30
N LEU A 127 -11.90 5.76 -8.54
CA LEU A 127 -12.77 6.49 -7.63
C LEU A 127 -13.94 7.22 -8.34
N LYS A 128 -13.76 7.59 -9.61
CA LYS A 128 -14.85 8.16 -10.42
C LYS A 128 -15.97 7.15 -10.70
N ARG A 129 -15.60 5.88 -10.85
CA ARG A 129 -16.54 4.79 -11.19
C ARG A 129 -17.12 4.10 -9.96
N THR A 130 -16.50 4.30 -8.81
CA THR A 130 -16.91 3.69 -7.54
C THR A 130 -18.05 4.50 -6.92
N PRO A 131 -19.24 3.92 -6.72
CA PRO A 131 -20.42 4.66 -6.23
C PRO A 131 -20.28 5.05 -4.75
N GLY A 132 -19.55 4.27 -3.95
CA GLY A 132 -19.31 4.50 -2.54
C GLY A 132 -18.38 3.45 -1.94
N LEU A 133 -17.77 3.78 -0.80
CA LEU A 133 -16.84 2.91 -0.05
C LEU A 133 -17.21 2.82 1.45
N THR A 134 -18.49 3.06 1.77
CA THR A 134 -18.97 2.90 3.15
C THR A 134 -18.78 1.45 3.60
N GLY A 135 -18.32 1.24 4.83
CA GLY A 135 -17.97 -0.09 5.34
C GLY A 135 -16.56 -0.57 4.94
N THR A 136 -15.81 0.24 4.20
CA THR A 136 -14.51 -0.14 3.62
C THR A 136 -13.37 0.60 4.33
N THR A 137 -12.23 -0.08 4.48
CA THR A 137 -10.95 0.56 4.78
C THR A 137 -10.19 0.82 3.48
N VAL A 138 -9.81 2.07 3.24
CA VAL A 138 -8.98 2.45 2.08
C VAL A 138 -7.55 2.67 2.55
N ILE A 139 -6.61 1.99 1.91
CA ILE A 139 -5.17 2.23 2.07
C ILE A 139 -4.72 3.13 0.92
N VAL A 140 -3.88 4.12 1.21
CA VAL A 140 -3.25 4.96 0.21
C VAL A 140 -1.75 5.06 0.50
N ASP A 141 -0.92 4.72 -0.48
CA ASP A 141 0.55 4.89 -0.46
C ASP A 141 0.97 5.68 -1.72
N PRO A 142 0.63 6.98 -1.79
CA PRO A 142 0.84 7.77 -2.98
C PRO A 142 2.31 8.13 -3.19
N PRO A 143 2.71 8.56 -4.40
CA PRO A 143 4.01 9.17 -4.63
C PRO A 143 4.27 10.38 -3.70
N ARG A 144 5.53 10.83 -3.60
CA ARG A 144 5.95 11.97 -2.74
C ARG A 144 5.13 13.24 -2.91
N ALA A 145 4.53 13.46 -4.06
CA ALA A 145 3.64 14.60 -4.30
C ALA A 145 2.32 14.56 -3.50
N GLY A 146 2.03 13.43 -2.86
CA GLY A 146 0.78 13.18 -2.15
C GLY A 146 -0.40 12.94 -3.08
N LEU A 147 -1.61 13.07 -2.55
CA LEU A 147 -2.85 12.89 -3.29
C LEU A 147 -3.17 14.13 -4.14
N SER A 148 -3.66 13.91 -5.35
CA SER A 148 -4.19 15.00 -6.17
C SER A 148 -5.50 15.56 -5.56
N ARG A 149 -5.83 16.81 -5.87
CA ARG A 149 -7.11 17.41 -5.44
C ARG A 149 -8.32 16.60 -5.88
N GLU A 150 -8.22 16.00 -7.07
CA GLU A 150 -9.28 15.15 -7.59
C GLU A 150 -9.44 13.88 -6.74
N VAL A 151 -8.33 13.21 -6.39
CA VAL A 151 -8.34 12.02 -5.53
C VAL A 151 -8.91 12.37 -4.16
N LEU A 152 -8.43 13.44 -3.50
CA LEU A 152 -8.95 13.89 -2.20
C LEU A 152 -10.46 14.13 -2.23
N THR A 153 -10.95 14.85 -3.23
CA THR A 153 -12.39 15.13 -3.38
C THR A 153 -13.21 13.87 -3.62
N ARG A 154 -12.70 12.95 -4.45
CA ARG A 154 -13.41 11.70 -4.78
C ARG A 154 -13.39 10.73 -3.61
N LEU A 155 -12.27 10.60 -2.93
CA LEU A 155 -12.10 9.75 -1.74
C LEU A 155 -13.07 10.20 -0.63
N ALA A 156 -13.12 11.50 -0.36
CA ALA A 156 -14.06 12.06 0.61
C ALA A 156 -15.54 11.80 0.22
N ARG A 157 -15.87 11.91 -1.08
CA ARG A 157 -17.24 11.61 -1.59
C ARG A 157 -17.60 10.13 -1.53
N ALA A 158 -16.62 9.24 -1.76
CA ALA A 158 -16.81 7.81 -1.66
C ALA A 158 -17.07 7.34 -0.22
N ARG A 159 -16.71 8.18 0.78
CA ARG A 159 -17.03 8.01 2.21
C ARG A 159 -16.56 6.67 2.79
N PRO A 160 -15.29 6.24 2.63
CA PRO A 160 -14.79 5.09 3.36
C PRO A 160 -14.89 5.35 4.87
N ASP A 161 -15.04 4.30 5.65
CA ASP A 161 -15.09 4.45 7.11
C ASP A 161 -13.71 4.76 7.68
N ARG A 162 -12.66 4.23 7.02
CA ARG A 162 -11.27 4.43 7.41
C ARG A 162 -10.39 4.71 6.21
N VAL A 163 -9.38 5.56 6.43
CA VAL A 163 -8.29 5.77 5.49
C VAL A 163 -6.97 5.54 6.22
N VAL A 164 -6.20 4.55 5.78
CA VAL A 164 -4.83 4.30 6.23
C VAL A 164 -3.90 4.97 5.23
N TYR A 165 -3.28 6.07 5.62
CA TYR A 165 -2.41 6.86 4.75
C TYR A 165 -0.95 6.58 5.08
N VAL A 166 -0.23 5.95 4.16
CA VAL A 166 1.22 5.71 4.21
C VAL A 166 1.93 6.78 3.39
N SER A 167 3.00 7.37 3.90
CA SER A 167 3.73 8.42 3.17
C SER A 167 5.17 8.56 3.66
N CYS A 168 6.09 8.75 2.71
CA CYS A 168 7.48 9.14 2.96
C CYS A 168 7.71 10.66 2.98
N ASP A 169 6.65 11.48 2.80
CA ASP A 169 6.72 12.94 2.84
C ASP A 169 5.66 13.51 3.79
N VAL A 170 6.10 13.88 4.98
CA VAL A 170 5.24 14.39 6.06
C VAL A 170 4.56 15.70 5.69
N ALA A 171 5.19 16.56 4.87
CA ALA A 171 4.64 17.86 4.53
C ALA A 171 3.45 17.71 3.56
N THR A 172 3.60 16.89 2.53
CA THR A 172 2.49 16.60 1.61
C THR A 172 1.39 15.81 2.29
N GLN A 173 1.74 14.86 3.16
CA GLN A 173 0.75 14.14 3.95
C GLN A 173 -0.05 15.08 4.85
N ALA A 174 0.60 15.98 5.60
CA ALA A 174 -0.10 16.94 6.48
C ALA A 174 -1.08 17.84 5.71
N ARG A 175 -0.70 18.27 4.47
CA ARG A 175 -1.59 19.01 3.58
C ARG A 175 -2.84 18.20 3.24
N ASP A 176 -2.66 16.93 2.89
CA ASP A 176 -3.75 16.04 2.47
C ASP A 176 -4.65 15.65 3.65
N LEU A 177 -4.05 15.38 4.83
CA LEU A 177 -4.78 15.13 6.07
C LEU A 177 -5.67 16.31 6.46
N ARG A 178 -5.16 17.54 6.30
CA ARG A 178 -5.96 18.74 6.55
C ARG A 178 -7.15 18.84 5.59
N ALA A 179 -6.96 18.49 4.32
CA ALA A 179 -8.05 18.51 3.33
C ALA A 179 -9.12 17.45 3.64
N LEU A 180 -8.73 16.27 4.10
CA LEU A 180 -9.66 15.21 4.54
C LEU A 180 -10.35 15.58 5.88
N GLY A 181 -9.65 16.23 6.80
CA GLY A 181 -10.22 16.74 8.05
C GLY A 181 -11.39 17.72 7.84
N LEU A 182 -11.33 18.53 6.77
CA LEU A 182 -12.44 19.41 6.36
C LEU A 182 -13.65 18.63 5.78
N GLN A 183 -13.53 17.31 5.60
CA GLN A 183 -14.52 16.40 5.03
C GLN A 183 -14.96 15.33 6.02
N ASP A 184 -14.95 15.65 7.32
CA ASP A 184 -15.48 14.78 8.38
C ASP A 184 -14.57 13.60 8.78
N TYR A 185 -13.25 13.67 8.48
CA TYR A 185 -12.27 12.69 8.91
C TYR A 185 -11.42 13.22 10.06
N CYS A 186 -11.21 12.39 11.09
CA CYS A 186 -10.31 12.70 12.20
C CYS A 186 -9.10 11.78 12.19
N VAL A 187 -7.91 12.33 12.44
CA VAL A 187 -6.70 11.53 12.69
C VAL A 187 -6.82 10.91 14.08
N THR A 188 -6.81 9.59 14.13
CA THR A 188 -6.95 8.83 15.39
C THR A 188 -5.68 8.07 15.77
N ARG A 189 -4.76 7.84 14.82
CA ARG A 189 -3.48 7.21 15.08
C ARG A 189 -2.40 7.67 14.12
N VAL A 190 -1.17 7.82 14.64
CA VAL A 190 0.04 8.13 13.85
C VAL A 190 1.17 7.21 14.32
N ARG A 191 1.90 6.62 13.36
CA ARG A 191 3.13 5.89 13.59
C ARG A 191 4.19 6.36 12.59
N ALA A 192 5.45 6.36 13.01
CA ALA A 192 6.59 6.75 12.18
C ALA A 192 7.64 5.62 12.15
N PHE A 193 8.30 5.46 11.00
CA PHE A 193 9.26 4.40 10.73
C PHE A 193 10.51 5.00 10.07
N ASP A 194 11.70 4.64 10.55
CA ASP A 194 12.96 5.03 9.91
C ASP A 194 13.26 4.11 8.71
N MET A 195 12.50 4.33 7.63
CA MET A 195 12.67 3.60 6.37
C MET A 195 13.87 4.09 5.57
N PHE A 196 14.37 5.30 5.86
CA PHE A 196 15.42 5.97 5.09
C PHE A 196 16.52 6.49 6.00
N PRO A 197 17.30 5.59 6.69
CA PRO A 197 18.34 5.99 7.65
C PRO A 197 19.33 7.00 7.04
N ASN A 198 19.78 7.95 7.86
CA ASN A 198 20.68 9.03 7.45
C ASN A 198 20.12 10.00 6.38
N THR A 199 18.81 10.06 6.22
CA THR A 199 18.12 11.05 5.39
C THR A 199 17.08 11.82 6.21
N PRO A 200 16.58 12.96 5.75
CA PRO A 200 15.49 13.68 6.43
C PRO A 200 14.10 13.04 6.22
N HIS A 201 14.03 11.92 5.54
CA HIS A 201 12.77 11.26 5.22
C HIS A 201 12.36 10.27 6.31
N VAL A 202 11.09 10.32 6.68
CA VAL A 202 10.46 9.40 7.63
C VAL A 202 9.22 8.82 6.96
N GLU A 203 9.07 7.51 6.99
CA GLU A 203 7.84 6.87 6.59
C GLU A 203 6.81 7.00 7.71
N THR A 204 5.60 7.43 7.39
CA THR A 204 4.52 7.60 8.35
C THR A 204 3.29 6.83 7.94
N VAL A 205 2.62 6.24 8.93
CA VAL A 205 1.31 5.61 8.78
C VAL A 205 0.31 6.36 9.65
N VAL A 206 -0.71 6.90 9.03
CA VAL A 206 -1.75 7.67 9.70
C VAL A 206 -3.10 7.00 9.46
N LEU A 207 -3.84 6.77 10.55
CA LEU A 207 -5.25 6.37 10.47
C LEU A 207 -6.15 7.59 10.58
N LEU A 208 -7.03 7.73 9.58
CA LEU A 208 -8.17 8.63 9.66
C LEU A 208 -9.46 7.80 9.77
N GLU A 209 -10.34 8.21 10.65
CA GLU A 209 -11.66 7.62 10.81
C GLU A 209 -12.73 8.66 10.55
N ARG A 210 -13.78 8.29 9.85
CA ARG A 210 -14.89 9.18 9.51
C ARG A 210 -15.81 9.35 10.71
N GLY A 211 -16.11 10.61 11.08
CA GLY A 211 -16.93 10.93 12.24
C GLY A 211 -16.28 10.55 13.58
N GLY A 212 -14.98 10.22 13.60
CA GLY A 212 -14.23 9.92 14.81
C GLY A 212 -14.02 11.18 15.67
N SER A 213 -13.82 10.97 16.98
CA SER A 213 -13.30 12.03 17.84
C SER A 213 -11.76 12.03 17.75
N PRO A 214 -11.09 13.20 17.71
CA PRO A 214 -9.64 13.27 17.80
C PRO A 214 -9.17 12.64 19.12
N GLY A 215 -8.21 11.72 19.04
CA GLY A 215 -7.59 11.06 20.20
C GLY A 215 -6.59 11.95 20.91
#